data_9cc895391ee8d85eacac464cf8d7530d
#
_entry.id   9cc895391ee8d85eacac464cf8d7530d
#
_cell.length_a   1.000
_cell.length_b   1.000
_cell.length_c   1.000
_cell.angle_alpha   90.00
_cell.angle_beta   90.00
_cell.angle_gamma   90.00
#
_symmetry.space_group_name_H-M   'P 1'
#
loop_
_entity.id
_entity.type
_entity.pdbx_description
1 polymer ?
#
loop_
_entity_poly.entity_id
_entity_poly.type
_entity_poly.pdbx_seq_one_letter_code
_entity_poly.pdbx_strand_id
1 'polypeptide(L)'
;MKLQATIKKIKQRAKIVGLKVDIHEEKRKHDSAFNVRFENSKKVISFYSGRDYSDDEGGEDATHLIKVTRDGDVSDIHTDYFAGSFVDNITQALNWVAPLPAKYPVGSLVRFKQNKRNARANLAGKVRLVTEAATGGNYKLLNPITHTRLYDPYYSERDLEFVS
;
A
#
# COMPACT_ATOMS: atom_id res chain seq x y z
N MET A 1 7.09 1.74 15.70
CA MET A 1 5.62 1.85 15.90
C MET A 1 5.21 0.77 16.90
N LYS A 2 4.36 1.06 17.88
CA LYS A 2 3.92 0.06 18.87
C LYS A 2 3.12 -1.05 18.17
N LEU A 3 3.36 -2.32 18.54
CA LEU A 3 2.72 -3.52 17.99
C LEU A 3 1.18 -3.37 17.84
N GLN A 4 0.52 -2.87 18.88
CA GLN A 4 -0.93 -2.67 18.88
C GLN A 4 -1.41 -1.71 17.77
N ALA A 5 -0.63 -0.68 17.47
CA ALA A 5 -0.96 0.25 16.38
C ALA A 5 -0.84 -0.44 15.00
N THR A 6 0.16 -1.31 14.83
CA THR A 6 0.32 -2.13 13.61
C THR A 6 -0.87 -3.07 13.43
N ILE A 7 -1.22 -3.83 14.46
CA ILE A 7 -2.37 -4.76 14.42
C ILE A 7 -3.67 -4.00 14.13
N LYS A 8 -3.87 -2.84 14.78
CA LYS A 8 -5.03 -1.98 14.50
C LYS A 8 -5.09 -1.53 13.04
N LYS A 9 -3.95 -1.12 12.47
CA LYS A 9 -3.86 -0.69 11.06
C LYS A 9 -4.19 -1.83 10.10
N ILE A 10 -3.71 -3.04 10.37
CA ILE A 10 -4.01 -4.25 9.58
C ILE A 10 -5.52 -4.55 9.63
N LYS A 11 -6.11 -4.59 10.82
CA LYS A 11 -7.55 -4.84 11.01
C LYS A 11 -8.41 -3.75 10.34
N GLN A 12 -8.00 -2.49 10.39
CA GLN A 12 -8.69 -1.40 9.69
C GLN A 12 -8.64 -1.59 8.17
N ARG A 13 -7.48 -2.00 7.62
CA ARG A 13 -7.38 -2.31 6.19
C ARG A 13 -8.32 -3.43 5.79
N ALA A 14 -8.36 -4.54 6.55
CA ALA A 14 -9.25 -5.66 6.33
C ALA A 14 -10.72 -5.20 6.27
N LYS A 15 -11.14 -4.37 7.22
CA LYS A 15 -12.49 -3.80 7.26
C LYS A 15 -12.81 -2.95 6.03
N ILE A 16 -11.87 -2.09 5.59
CA ILE A 16 -12.08 -1.21 4.42
C ILE A 16 -12.23 -2.01 3.13
N VAL A 17 -11.42 -3.07 2.96
CA VAL A 17 -11.47 -3.90 1.74
C VAL A 17 -12.50 -5.04 1.82
N GLY A 18 -13.21 -5.18 2.94
CA GLY A 18 -14.24 -6.22 3.13
C GLY A 18 -13.69 -7.64 3.22
N LEU A 19 -12.43 -7.81 3.62
CA LEU A 19 -11.76 -9.12 3.73
C LEU A 19 -11.60 -9.51 5.19
N LYS A 20 -11.71 -10.80 5.48
CA LYS A 20 -11.26 -11.35 6.76
C LYS A 20 -9.74 -11.35 6.81
N VAL A 21 -9.19 -11.15 8.00
CA VAL A 21 -7.75 -11.22 8.25
C VAL A 21 -7.49 -12.13 9.44
N ASP A 22 -6.56 -13.05 9.25
CA ASP A 22 -6.00 -13.89 10.32
C ASP A 22 -4.61 -13.35 10.68
N ILE A 23 -4.34 -13.23 11.98
CA ILE A 23 -3.06 -12.75 12.53
C ILE A 23 -2.59 -13.80 13.51
N HIS A 24 -1.64 -14.60 13.07
CA HIS A 24 -1.01 -15.64 13.87
C HIS A 24 0.24 -15.08 14.55
N GLU A 25 0.30 -15.20 15.89
CA GLU A 25 1.47 -14.85 16.71
C GLU A 25 2.23 -16.11 17.11
N GLU A 26 3.50 -16.16 16.77
CA GLU A 26 4.47 -17.16 17.25
C GLU A 26 5.35 -16.53 18.30
N LYS A 27 5.12 -16.88 19.57
CA LYS A 27 5.95 -16.40 20.69
C LYS A 27 7.30 -17.12 20.70
N ARG A 28 8.37 -16.35 20.79
CA ARG A 28 9.76 -16.82 20.92
C ARG A 28 10.35 -16.33 22.22
N LYS A 29 11.56 -16.78 22.54
CA LYS A 29 12.22 -16.47 23.83
C LYS A 29 12.43 -14.95 24.04
N HIS A 30 12.71 -14.22 22.97
CA HIS A 30 13.10 -12.80 23.03
C HIS A 30 12.23 -11.90 22.15
N ASP A 31 11.43 -12.47 21.26
CA ASP A 31 10.56 -11.75 20.32
C ASP A 31 9.26 -12.50 20.05
N SER A 32 8.38 -11.89 19.29
CA SER A 32 7.22 -12.55 18.69
C SER A 32 7.24 -12.36 17.19
N ALA A 33 7.01 -13.42 16.44
CA ALA A 33 6.78 -13.35 14.98
C ALA A 33 5.28 -13.29 14.70
N PHE A 34 4.89 -12.48 13.74
CA PHE A 34 3.50 -12.30 13.33
C PHE A 34 3.36 -12.64 11.86
N ASN A 35 2.44 -13.53 11.54
CA ASN A 35 2.06 -13.89 10.18
C ASN A 35 0.62 -13.43 9.94
N VAL A 36 0.44 -12.57 8.95
CA VAL A 36 -0.85 -11.96 8.60
C VAL A 36 -1.32 -12.47 7.26
N ARG A 37 -2.48 -13.10 7.24
CA ARG A 37 -3.14 -13.62 6.03
C ARG A 37 -4.48 -12.94 5.82
N PHE A 38 -4.68 -12.38 4.65
CA PHE A 38 -6.00 -11.92 4.22
C PHE A 38 -6.72 -13.02 3.46
N GLU A 39 -8.03 -13.15 3.69
CA GLU A 39 -8.88 -14.07 2.95
C GLU A 39 -8.72 -13.83 1.44
N ASN A 40 -8.62 -14.91 0.68
CA ASN A 40 -8.41 -14.91 -0.77
C ASN A 40 -7.07 -14.32 -1.26
N SER A 41 -6.13 -14.03 -0.36
CA SER A 41 -4.77 -13.63 -0.74
C SER A 41 -3.80 -14.80 -0.57
N LYS A 42 -3.04 -15.10 -1.62
CA LYS A 42 -1.92 -16.05 -1.54
C LYS A 42 -0.69 -15.45 -0.86
N LYS A 43 -0.71 -14.15 -0.56
CA LYS A 43 0.42 -13.43 0.02
C LYS A 43 0.26 -13.35 1.54
N VAL A 44 1.36 -13.52 2.25
CA VAL A 44 1.47 -13.43 3.71
C VAL A 44 2.40 -12.30 4.07
N ILE A 45 1.97 -11.41 4.97
CA ILE A 45 2.84 -10.38 5.55
C ILE A 45 3.40 -10.96 6.84
N SER A 46 4.74 -11.01 6.95
CA SER A 46 5.42 -11.43 8.17
C SER A 46 6.21 -10.26 8.76
N PHE A 47 6.11 -10.07 10.06
CA PHE A 47 6.91 -9.09 10.79
C PHE A 47 7.24 -9.58 12.20
N TYR A 48 8.23 -8.98 12.83
CA TYR A 48 8.68 -9.34 14.16
C TYR A 48 8.47 -8.16 15.12
N SER A 49 8.19 -8.47 16.38
CA SER A 49 8.15 -7.50 17.48
C SER A 49 8.97 -8.05 18.63
N GLY A 50 10.03 -7.36 19.03
CA GLY A 50 10.91 -7.80 20.10
C GLY A 50 12.02 -6.79 20.35
N ARG A 51 12.96 -7.16 21.24
CA ARG A 51 14.17 -6.36 21.45
C ARG A 51 15.10 -6.46 20.25
N ASP A 52 15.57 -5.32 19.80
CA ASP A 52 16.65 -5.27 18.81
C ASP A 52 17.97 -5.53 19.54
N TYR A 53 18.66 -6.60 19.12
CA TYR A 53 19.99 -6.93 19.63
C TYR A 53 21.12 -6.35 18.76
N SER A 54 20.80 -5.60 17.73
CA SER A 54 21.80 -5.05 16.82
C SER A 54 22.57 -3.85 17.39
N ASP A 55 22.02 -3.20 18.43
CA ASP A 55 22.66 -2.08 19.11
C ASP A 55 23.07 -2.48 20.51
N ASP A 56 24.36 -2.44 20.82
CA ASP A 56 24.97 -2.68 22.13
C ASP A 56 24.47 -1.72 23.26
N GLU A 57 23.65 -0.75 22.92
CA GLU A 57 23.04 0.22 23.81
C GLU A 57 21.54 -0.06 23.97
N GLY A 58 21.17 -0.97 24.86
CA GLY A 58 19.86 -1.13 25.49
C GLY A 58 18.64 -0.83 24.63
N GLY A 59 18.46 -1.57 23.54
CA GLY A 59 17.49 -1.28 22.51
C GLY A 59 16.04 -1.20 22.98
N GLU A 60 15.34 -0.18 22.53
CA GLU A 60 13.89 -0.07 22.64
C GLU A 60 13.20 -1.22 21.90
N ASP A 61 11.97 -1.58 22.32
CA ASP A 61 11.13 -2.56 21.62
C ASP A 61 10.90 -2.11 20.17
N ALA A 62 11.70 -2.62 19.27
CA ALA A 62 11.63 -2.30 17.85
C ALA A 62 10.85 -3.38 17.11
N THR A 63 10.00 -2.95 16.19
CA THR A 63 9.35 -3.83 15.23
C THR A 63 10.17 -3.84 13.96
N HIS A 64 10.85 -4.95 13.69
CA HIS A 64 11.74 -5.09 12.56
C HIS A 64 11.20 -6.07 11.53
N LEU A 65 11.62 -5.89 10.32
CA LEU A 65 11.49 -6.73 9.14
C LEU A 65 10.05 -7.10 8.73
N ILE A 66 9.56 -6.43 7.72
CA ILE A 66 8.40 -6.88 6.97
C ILE A 66 8.86 -7.73 5.81
N LYS A 67 8.34 -8.95 5.77
CA LYS A 67 8.51 -9.89 4.68
C LYS A 67 7.15 -10.17 4.07
N VAL A 68 7.03 -10.03 2.76
CA VAL A 68 5.85 -10.49 2.03
C VAL A 68 6.24 -11.71 1.21
N THR A 69 5.63 -12.86 1.51
CA THR A 69 5.84 -14.10 0.75
C THR A 69 4.75 -14.26 -0.30
N ARG A 70 5.12 -14.70 -1.49
CA ARG A 70 4.18 -15.17 -2.52
C ARG A 70 3.85 -16.65 -2.28
N ASP A 71 2.58 -16.99 -2.53
CA ASP A 71 2.08 -18.36 -2.73
C ASP A 71 2.12 -19.33 -1.52
N GLY A 72 2.41 -18.82 -0.31
CA GLY A 72 2.38 -19.66 0.89
C GLY A 72 3.47 -20.74 0.95
N ASP A 73 4.34 -20.84 -0.03
CA ASP A 73 5.47 -21.72 -0.03
C ASP A 73 6.69 -21.02 0.58
N VAL A 74 7.25 -21.62 1.62
CA VAL A 74 8.37 -21.06 2.39
C VAL A 74 9.66 -21.03 1.55
N SER A 75 9.70 -21.75 0.43
CA SER A 75 10.84 -21.85 -0.46
C SER A 75 10.97 -20.71 -1.47
N ASP A 76 9.87 -20.03 -1.84
CA ASP A 76 9.88 -18.89 -2.75
C ASP A 76 9.83 -17.54 -2.02
N ILE A 77 10.85 -17.30 -1.21
CA ILE A 77 10.99 -16.07 -0.45
C ILE A 77 11.59 -14.98 -1.33
N HIS A 78 10.77 -14.29 -2.09
CA HIS A 78 11.14 -12.96 -2.53
C HIS A 78 11.04 -12.01 -1.33
N THR A 79 12.18 -11.85 -0.65
CA THR A 79 12.34 -10.84 0.39
C THR A 79 12.52 -9.51 -0.33
N ASP A 80 11.42 -8.83 -0.63
CA ASP A 80 11.51 -7.43 -1.00
C ASP A 80 11.81 -6.66 0.28
N TYR A 81 13.06 -6.24 0.43
CA TYR A 81 13.46 -5.31 1.50
C TYR A 81 12.86 -3.96 1.16
N PHE A 82 11.88 -3.54 1.94
CA PHE A 82 11.37 -2.19 1.84
C PHE A 82 12.38 -1.24 2.48
N ALA A 83 12.89 -0.28 1.70
CA ALA A 83 13.63 0.84 2.24
C ALA A 83 12.65 1.83 2.87
N GLY A 84 12.87 2.24 4.12
CA GLY A 84 12.03 3.23 4.78
C GLY A 84 11.65 2.87 6.22
N SER A 85 10.80 3.69 6.82
CA SER A 85 10.33 3.45 8.17
C SER A 85 9.40 2.22 8.24
N PHE A 86 9.31 1.57 9.39
CA PHE A 86 8.38 0.44 9.59
C PHE A 86 6.92 0.82 9.24
N VAL A 87 6.52 2.05 9.50
CA VAL A 87 5.17 2.55 9.17
C VAL A 87 4.93 2.58 7.66
N ASP A 88 5.94 3.02 6.90
CA ASP A 88 5.87 3.06 5.45
C ASP A 88 5.87 1.64 4.88
N ASN A 89 6.70 0.78 5.41
CA ASN A 89 6.82 -0.61 5.00
C ASN A 89 5.52 -1.39 5.22
N ILE A 90 4.87 -1.26 6.39
CA ILE A 90 3.58 -1.93 6.61
C ILE A 90 2.49 -1.37 5.69
N THR A 91 2.54 -0.09 5.35
CA THR A 91 1.60 0.53 4.41
C THR A 91 1.78 -0.02 3.00
N GLN A 92 3.02 -0.14 2.54
CA GLN A 92 3.35 -0.72 1.24
C GLN A 92 2.95 -2.19 1.16
N ALA A 93 3.27 -2.98 2.20
CA ALA A 93 2.87 -4.38 2.29
C ALA A 93 1.34 -4.56 2.22
N LEU A 94 0.59 -3.72 2.95
CA LEU A 94 -0.87 -3.72 2.90
C LEU A 94 -1.41 -3.31 1.53
N ASN A 95 -0.80 -2.35 0.85
CA ASN A 95 -1.18 -1.98 -0.51
C ASN A 95 -0.97 -3.13 -1.50
N TRP A 96 0.00 -3.98 -1.23
CA TRP A 96 0.31 -5.13 -2.08
C TRP A 96 -0.59 -6.35 -1.82
N VAL A 97 -0.90 -6.61 -0.55
CA VAL A 97 -1.66 -7.82 -0.12
C VAL A 97 -3.16 -7.57 -0.11
N ALA A 98 -3.58 -6.40 0.31
CA ALA A 98 -4.97 -5.97 0.43
C ALA A 98 -5.12 -4.53 -0.10
N PRO A 99 -5.01 -4.32 -1.43
CA PRO A 99 -5.08 -3.00 -2.02
C PRO A 99 -6.42 -2.32 -1.70
N LEU A 100 -6.36 -1.02 -1.45
CA LEU A 100 -7.60 -0.24 -1.33
C LEU A 100 -8.32 -0.22 -2.67
N PRO A 101 -9.67 -0.22 -2.67
CA PRO A 101 -10.43 -0.04 -3.90
C PRO A 101 -10.04 1.30 -4.55
N ALA A 102 -9.95 1.29 -5.85
CA ALA A 102 -9.63 2.49 -6.61
C ALA A 102 -10.73 3.54 -6.40
N LYS A 103 -10.35 4.75 -6.01
CA LYS A 103 -11.29 5.87 -5.86
C LYS A 103 -11.97 6.21 -7.18
N TYR A 104 -11.22 6.08 -8.27
CA TYR A 104 -11.70 6.31 -9.63
C TYR A 104 -11.57 5.00 -10.42
N PRO A 105 -12.67 4.24 -10.59
CA PRO A 105 -12.64 3.01 -11.39
C PRO A 105 -12.22 3.25 -12.84
N VAL A 106 -11.67 2.24 -13.48
CA VAL A 106 -11.38 2.28 -14.93
C VAL A 106 -12.67 2.60 -15.70
N GLY A 107 -12.58 3.49 -16.67
CA GLY A 107 -13.73 4.03 -17.39
C GLY A 107 -14.33 5.31 -16.79
N SER A 108 -13.91 5.72 -15.59
CA SER A 108 -14.36 6.98 -15.00
C SER A 108 -13.76 8.18 -15.71
N LEU A 109 -14.53 9.26 -15.81
CA LEU A 109 -14.01 10.57 -16.17
C LEU A 109 -13.57 11.31 -14.91
N VAL A 110 -12.36 11.84 -14.95
CA VAL A 110 -11.76 12.64 -13.88
C VAL A 110 -11.30 13.98 -14.45
N ARG A 111 -11.25 14.98 -13.57
CA ARG A 111 -10.73 16.31 -13.89
C ARG A 111 -9.52 16.59 -13.04
N PHE A 112 -8.49 17.21 -13.61
CA PHE A 112 -7.40 17.77 -12.81
C PHE A 112 -7.88 18.94 -11.98
N LYS A 113 -7.65 18.86 -10.67
CA LYS A 113 -8.01 19.96 -9.74
C LYS A 113 -7.33 21.27 -10.10
N GLN A 114 -7.97 22.38 -9.76
CA GLN A 114 -7.41 23.73 -9.88
C GLN A 114 -6.41 23.99 -8.75
N ASN A 115 -5.18 23.52 -8.91
CA ASN A 115 -4.08 23.74 -7.98
C ASN A 115 -2.82 24.23 -8.70
N LYS A 116 -1.86 24.80 -7.93
CA LYS A 116 -0.63 25.38 -8.49
C LYS A 116 0.20 24.36 -9.29
N ARG A 117 0.22 23.08 -8.86
CA ARG A 117 0.96 22.00 -9.54
C ARG A 117 0.35 21.73 -10.91
N ASN A 118 -0.95 21.50 -10.96
CA ASN A 118 -1.66 21.22 -12.20
C ASN A 118 -1.66 22.42 -13.16
N ALA A 119 -1.74 23.65 -12.63
CA ALA A 119 -1.62 24.86 -13.43
C ALA A 119 -0.24 24.99 -14.09
N ARG A 120 0.86 24.73 -13.33
CA ARG A 120 2.22 24.74 -13.89
C ARG A 120 2.42 23.68 -14.99
N ALA A 121 1.79 22.51 -14.83
CA ALA A 121 1.83 21.44 -15.82
C ALA A 121 0.82 21.65 -16.99
N ASN A 122 0.09 22.76 -17.01
CA ASN A 122 -1.01 23.02 -17.97
C ASN A 122 -2.07 21.91 -17.99
N LEU A 123 -2.38 21.32 -16.83
CA LEU A 123 -3.35 20.24 -16.67
C LEU A 123 -4.63 20.68 -15.95
N ALA A 124 -4.60 21.76 -15.17
CA ALA A 124 -5.72 22.24 -14.38
C ALA A 124 -7.03 22.34 -15.18
N GLY A 125 -8.10 21.76 -14.66
CA GLY A 125 -9.41 21.70 -15.28
C GLY A 125 -9.58 20.73 -16.44
N LYS A 126 -8.50 20.14 -16.95
CA LYS A 126 -8.59 19.20 -18.08
C LYS A 126 -9.22 17.88 -17.65
N VAL A 127 -10.18 17.41 -18.43
CA VAL A 127 -10.88 16.12 -18.23
C VAL A 127 -10.09 14.99 -18.86
N ARG A 128 -10.05 13.84 -18.18
CA ARG A 128 -9.35 12.63 -18.63
C ARG A 128 -10.16 11.38 -18.29
N LEU A 129 -9.96 10.35 -19.10
CA LEU A 129 -10.50 9.01 -18.89
C LEU A 129 -9.49 8.17 -18.11
N VAL A 130 -9.93 7.51 -17.06
CA VAL A 130 -9.12 6.55 -16.31
C VAL A 130 -9.01 5.25 -17.12
N THR A 131 -7.80 4.89 -17.52
CA THR A 131 -7.53 3.66 -18.28
C THR A 131 -6.90 2.56 -17.42
N GLU A 132 -6.26 2.94 -16.32
CA GLU A 132 -5.68 2.00 -15.35
C GLU A 132 -5.69 2.64 -13.96
N ALA A 133 -6.06 1.86 -12.97
CA ALA A 133 -5.94 2.22 -11.55
C ALA A 133 -4.86 1.35 -10.92
N ALA A 134 -3.74 1.98 -10.58
CA ALA A 134 -2.64 1.30 -9.90
C ALA A 134 -2.78 1.38 -8.38
N THR A 135 -2.11 0.50 -7.68
CA THR A 135 -2.05 0.52 -6.21
C THR A 135 -1.50 1.84 -5.69
N GLY A 136 -2.00 2.30 -4.54
CA GLY A 136 -1.53 3.54 -3.91
C GLY A 136 -2.16 4.82 -4.47
N GLY A 137 -3.30 4.72 -5.16
CA GLY A 137 -4.05 5.89 -5.63
C GLY A 137 -3.40 6.59 -6.82
N ASN A 138 -2.74 5.82 -7.68
CA ASN A 138 -2.15 6.30 -8.92
C ASN A 138 -2.96 5.81 -10.13
N TYR A 139 -3.04 6.64 -11.17
CA TYR A 139 -3.90 6.40 -12.33
C TYR A 139 -3.19 6.68 -13.64
N LYS A 140 -3.38 5.80 -14.63
CA LYS A 140 -3.09 6.14 -16.02
C LYS A 140 -4.30 6.81 -16.65
N LEU A 141 -4.04 7.87 -17.37
CA LEU A 141 -5.07 8.74 -17.91
C LEU A 141 -4.91 8.93 -19.42
N LEU A 142 -6.04 9.01 -20.09
CA LEU A 142 -6.15 9.23 -21.54
C LEU A 142 -6.99 10.49 -21.80
N ASN A 143 -6.66 11.22 -22.85
CA ASN A 143 -7.55 12.27 -23.37
C ASN A 143 -8.78 11.59 -24.02
N PRO A 144 -10.01 11.82 -23.52
CA PRO A 144 -11.19 11.11 -24.03
C PRO A 144 -11.57 11.48 -25.48
N ILE A 145 -11.06 12.61 -26.00
CA ILE A 145 -11.36 13.09 -27.37
C ILE A 145 -10.30 12.61 -28.35
N THR A 146 -9.02 12.82 -28.03
CA THR A 146 -7.92 12.53 -28.97
C THR A 146 -7.34 11.12 -28.78
N HIS A 147 -7.77 10.39 -27.77
CA HIS A 147 -7.25 9.07 -27.38
C HIS A 147 -5.72 9.05 -27.14
N THR A 148 -5.12 10.23 -26.92
CA THR A 148 -3.70 10.33 -26.60
C THR A 148 -3.44 10.11 -25.12
N ARG A 149 -2.44 9.29 -24.79
CA ARG A 149 -1.95 9.12 -23.42
C ARG A 149 -1.21 10.38 -22.99
N LEU A 150 -1.31 10.69 -21.68
CA LEU A 150 -0.46 11.72 -21.11
C LEU A 150 0.97 11.18 -20.97
N TYR A 151 1.93 12.10 -21.04
CA TYR A 151 3.36 11.76 -21.04
C TYR A 151 3.83 11.13 -19.74
N ASP A 152 3.24 11.52 -18.62
CA ASP A 152 3.53 10.94 -17.31
C ASP A 152 2.81 9.59 -17.18
N PRO A 153 3.52 8.51 -16.76
CA PRO A 153 2.90 7.18 -16.69
C PRO A 153 1.78 7.11 -15.65
N TYR A 154 1.84 7.90 -14.56
CA TYR A 154 0.86 7.85 -13.49
C TYR A 154 0.57 9.21 -12.86
N TYR A 155 -0.69 9.43 -12.51
CA TYR A 155 -1.19 10.62 -11.82
C TYR A 155 -1.81 10.26 -10.49
N SER A 156 -1.49 11.04 -9.44
CA SER A 156 -1.98 10.79 -8.08
C SER A 156 -3.45 11.20 -7.94
N GLU A 157 -4.23 10.44 -7.18
CA GLU A 157 -5.61 10.79 -6.82
C GLU A 157 -5.75 12.16 -6.15
N ARG A 158 -4.67 12.65 -5.52
CA ARG A 158 -4.65 13.98 -4.87
C ARG A 158 -4.87 15.12 -5.85
N ASP A 159 -4.45 14.90 -7.09
CA ASP A 159 -4.51 15.89 -8.17
C ASP A 159 -5.81 15.80 -8.99
N LEU A 160 -6.66 14.82 -8.69
CA LEU A 160 -7.84 14.46 -9.46
C LEU A 160 -9.15 14.64 -8.66
N GLU A 161 -10.23 14.87 -9.37
CA GLU A 161 -11.60 14.86 -8.86
C GLU A 161 -12.54 14.21 -9.90
N PHE A 162 -13.68 13.68 -9.47
CA PHE A 162 -14.69 13.18 -10.39
C PHE A 162 -15.24 14.31 -11.26
N VAL A 163 -15.55 13.98 -12.51
CA VAL A 163 -16.43 14.80 -13.34
C VAL A 163 -17.84 14.39 -13.00
N SER A 164 -18.55 15.28 -12.32
CA SER A 164 -20.00 15.15 -12.07
C SER A 164 -20.79 15.61 -13.28
#